data_3a68e44285fb49e0672fe90a6acf21be
#
_entry.id   3a68e44285fb49e0672fe90a6acf21be
#
_cell.length_a   1.000
_cell.length_b   1.000
_cell.length_c   1.000
_cell.angle_alpha   90.00
_cell.angle_beta   90.00
_cell.angle_gamma   90.00
#
_symmetry.space_group_name_H-M   'P 1'
#
loop_
_entity.id
_entity.type
_entity.pdbx_description
1 polymer ?
#
loop_
_entity_poly.entity_id
_entity_poly.type
_entity_poly.pdbx_seq_one_letter_code
_entity_poly.pdbx_strand_id
1 'polypeptide(L)'
;MNGDYTVNSVEETWTLAKEFAKKLKPGTVVCLEGDLGAGKTTFTQGLAAALGVSGRVTSPTFCIVQEHRTSQQPSKPSQPSQPSFLVHMDLYRLHGEDDVIAIGWEDYLAQGAVLVVEWPERAGTLIPPDARHVVFRHLEDGEERRQITFCD
;
A
#
# COMPACT_ATOMS: atom_id res chain seq x y z
N MET A 1 1.66 13.06 -4.60
CA MET A 1 1.76 12.90 -6.07
C MET A 1 0.37 12.75 -6.65
N ASN A 2 0.08 13.49 -7.67
CA ASN A 2 -1.15 13.34 -8.45
C ASN A 2 -0.77 13.24 -9.92
N GLY A 3 -1.53 12.47 -10.66
CA GLY A 3 -1.35 12.35 -12.11
C GLY A 3 -1.03 10.94 -12.58
N ASP A 4 -0.81 10.83 -13.87
CA ASP A 4 -0.58 9.58 -14.56
C ASP A 4 0.89 9.41 -14.89
N TYR A 5 1.41 8.22 -14.62
CA TYR A 5 2.78 7.85 -14.93
C TYR A 5 2.80 6.56 -15.72
N THR A 6 3.59 6.52 -16.78
CA THR A 6 3.81 5.29 -17.55
C THR A 6 5.15 4.68 -17.12
N VAL A 7 5.14 3.41 -16.76
CA VAL A 7 6.33 2.66 -16.38
C VAL A 7 6.52 1.49 -17.34
N ASN A 8 7.77 1.19 -17.66
CA ASN A 8 8.14 0.15 -18.61
C ASN A 8 8.92 -1.00 -17.98
N SER A 9 9.21 -0.91 -16.70
CA SER A 9 10.00 -1.93 -15.99
C SER A 9 9.65 -1.95 -14.52
N VAL A 10 10.05 -3.03 -13.85
CA VAL A 10 9.95 -3.17 -12.40
C VAL A 10 10.73 -2.04 -11.70
N GLU A 11 11.92 -1.72 -12.20
CA GLU A 11 12.77 -0.68 -11.62
C GLU A 11 12.12 0.69 -11.68
N GLU A 12 11.42 1.00 -12.77
CA GLU A 12 10.69 2.26 -12.88
C GLU A 12 9.53 2.33 -11.88
N THR A 13 8.82 1.22 -11.68
CA THR A 13 7.77 1.12 -10.66
C THR A 13 8.34 1.34 -9.26
N TRP A 14 9.47 0.74 -8.96
CA TRP A 14 10.15 0.92 -7.67
C TRP A 14 10.57 2.37 -7.45
N THR A 15 11.03 3.05 -8.49
CA THR A 15 11.41 4.47 -8.41
C THR A 15 10.20 5.34 -8.03
N LEU A 16 9.05 5.11 -8.66
CA LEU A 16 7.82 5.80 -8.31
C LEU A 16 7.38 5.50 -6.88
N ALA A 17 7.46 4.23 -6.48
CA ALA A 17 7.11 3.81 -5.13
C ALA A 17 7.99 4.51 -4.08
N LYS A 18 9.27 4.63 -4.36
CA LYS A 18 10.22 5.32 -3.47
C LYS A 18 9.86 6.80 -3.29
N GLU A 19 9.51 7.48 -4.38
CA GLU A 19 9.08 8.87 -4.29
C GLU A 19 7.77 9.01 -3.52
N PHE A 20 6.83 8.13 -3.76
CA PHE A 20 5.56 8.09 -3.05
C PHE A 20 5.76 7.83 -1.55
N ALA A 21 6.68 6.93 -1.21
CA ALA A 21 6.96 6.56 0.18
C ALA A 21 7.42 7.75 1.03
N LYS A 22 8.09 8.72 0.43
CA LYS A 22 8.54 9.93 1.14
C LYS A 22 7.39 10.74 1.72
N LYS A 23 6.20 10.57 1.20
CA LYS A 23 5.00 11.32 1.62
C LYS A 23 4.13 10.54 2.61
N LEU A 24 4.49 9.30 2.91
CA LEU A 24 3.72 8.47 3.82
C LEU A 24 4.00 8.86 5.27
N LYS A 25 2.91 9.01 6.01
CA LYS A 25 2.95 9.33 7.44
C LYS A 25 2.29 8.20 8.23
N PRO A 26 2.60 8.08 9.53
CA PRO A 26 1.86 7.12 10.35
C PRO A 26 0.35 7.31 10.23
N GLY A 27 -0.37 6.22 10.03
CA GLY A 27 -1.82 6.25 9.89
C GLY A 27 -2.34 6.53 8.48
N THR A 28 -1.46 6.64 7.48
CA THR A 28 -1.90 6.80 6.08
C THR A 28 -2.49 5.51 5.56
N VAL A 29 -3.63 5.61 4.89
CA VAL A 29 -4.25 4.49 4.17
C VAL A 29 -4.00 4.68 2.67
N VAL A 30 -3.42 3.67 2.05
CA VAL A 30 -3.13 3.65 0.61
C VAL A 30 -3.99 2.56 -0.03
N CYS A 31 -4.90 2.96 -0.90
CA CYS A 31 -5.79 2.04 -1.60
C CYS A 31 -5.22 1.72 -2.97
N LEU A 32 -4.98 0.45 -3.24
CA LEU A 32 -4.47 -0.02 -4.53
C LEU A 32 -5.60 -0.66 -5.31
N GLU A 33 -5.79 -0.20 -6.53
CA GLU A 33 -6.81 -0.70 -7.42
C GLU A 33 -6.20 -1.08 -8.76
N GLY A 34 -6.72 -2.12 -9.37
CA GLY A 34 -6.25 -2.59 -10.67
C GLY A 34 -6.36 -4.10 -10.81
N ASP A 35 -6.25 -4.56 -12.04
CA ASP A 35 -6.37 -5.98 -12.37
C ASP A 35 -5.19 -6.78 -11.85
N LEU A 36 -5.40 -8.10 -11.74
CA LEU A 36 -4.34 -9.04 -11.39
C LEU A 36 -3.17 -8.89 -12.38
N GLY A 37 -1.96 -8.81 -11.86
CA GLY A 37 -0.77 -8.65 -12.70
C GLY A 37 -0.50 -7.22 -13.15
N ALA A 38 -1.28 -6.24 -12.69
CA ALA A 38 -1.12 -4.85 -13.11
C ALA A 38 0.01 -4.11 -12.37
N GLY A 39 0.70 -4.76 -11.41
CA GLY A 39 1.87 -4.19 -10.75
C GLY A 39 1.68 -3.78 -9.30
N LYS A 40 0.54 -4.13 -8.68
CA LYS A 40 0.27 -3.76 -7.27
C LYS A 40 1.29 -4.32 -6.30
N THR A 41 1.65 -5.60 -6.46
CA THR A 41 2.66 -6.25 -5.61
C THR A 41 4.03 -5.62 -5.80
N THR A 42 4.42 -5.37 -7.06
CA THR A 42 5.70 -4.71 -7.37
C THR A 42 5.79 -3.34 -6.72
N PHE A 43 4.72 -2.56 -6.80
CA PHE A 43 4.67 -1.25 -6.17
C PHE A 43 4.80 -1.35 -4.64
N THR A 44 4.08 -2.29 -4.04
CA THR A 44 4.15 -2.51 -2.58
C THR A 44 5.55 -2.94 -2.15
N GLN A 45 6.22 -3.78 -2.94
CA GLN A 45 7.62 -4.15 -2.69
C GLN A 45 8.54 -2.92 -2.68
N GLY A 46 8.31 -2.00 -3.62
CA GLY A 46 9.06 -0.74 -3.67
C GLY A 46 8.80 0.16 -2.47
N LEU A 47 7.54 0.26 -2.02
CA LEU A 47 7.21 0.99 -0.80
C LEU A 47 7.91 0.39 0.41
N ALA A 48 7.84 -0.92 0.55
CA ALA A 48 8.45 -1.64 1.66
C ALA A 48 9.95 -1.42 1.70
N ALA A 49 10.63 -1.53 0.56
CA ALA A 49 12.06 -1.30 0.47
C ALA A 49 12.41 0.15 0.86
N ALA A 50 11.64 1.11 0.41
CA ALA A 50 11.87 2.52 0.73
C ALA A 50 11.68 2.81 2.22
N LEU A 51 10.80 2.07 2.89
CA LEU A 51 10.56 2.20 4.34
C LEU A 51 11.52 1.34 5.18
N GLY A 52 12.44 0.65 4.54
CA GLY A 52 13.44 -0.15 5.25
C GLY A 52 12.93 -1.50 5.76
N VAL A 53 11.91 -2.04 5.11
CA VAL A 53 11.44 -3.40 5.44
C VAL A 53 12.48 -4.40 4.98
N SER A 54 12.93 -5.25 5.90
CA SER A 54 13.80 -6.37 5.57
C SER A 54 12.94 -7.62 5.32
N GLY A 55 13.35 -8.43 4.36
CA GLY A 55 12.64 -9.64 4.03
C GLY A 55 11.79 -9.52 2.79
N ARG A 56 11.09 -10.60 2.48
CA ARG A 56 10.35 -10.74 1.24
C ARG A 56 8.91 -10.25 1.40
N VAL A 57 8.51 -9.36 0.49
CA VAL A 57 7.12 -8.90 0.41
C VAL A 57 6.45 -9.63 -0.75
N THR A 58 5.39 -10.37 -0.45
CA THR A 58 4.59 -11.09 -1.43
C THR A 58 3.15 -10.60 -1.39
N SER A 59 2.32 -11.07 -2.34
CA SER A 59 0.90 -10.74 -2.33
C SER A 59 0.21 -11.39 -1.12
N PRO A 60 -0.64 -10.65 -0.38
CA PRO A 60 -1.37 -11.21 0.77
C PRO A 60 -2.64 -11.96 0.36
N THR A 61 -2.76 -12.42 -0.88
CA THR A 61 -3.97 -13.06 -1.42
C THR A 61 -4.44 -14.25 -0.57
N PHE A 62 -3.50 -14.99 0.00
CA PHE A 62 -3.82 -16.19 0.78
C PHE A 62 -3.86 -15.96 2.29
N CYS A 63 -3.31 -14.87 2.78
CA CYS A 63 -3.22 -14.62 4.23
C CYS A 63 -3.96 -13.37 4.69
N ILE A 64 -4.59 -12.65 3.79
CA ILE A 64 -5.41 -11.46 4.05
C ILE A 64 -4.57 -10.27 4.56
N VAL A 65 -3.74 -10.47 5.59
CA VAL A 65 -2.93 -9.42 6.22
C VAL A 65 -1.49 -9.87 6.33
N GLN A 66 -0.57 -9.00 5.92
CA GLN A 66 0.87 -9.17 6.16
C GLN A 66 1.40 -7.93 6.86
N GLU A 67 2.06 -8.13 8.00
CA GLU A 67 2.69 -7.07 8.75
C GLU A 67 4.18 -7.04 8.47
N HIS A 68 4.71 -5.85 8.19
CA HIS A 68 6.14 -5.65 7.94
C HIS A 68 6.66 -4.53 8.83
N ARG A 69 7.70 -4.79 9.58
CA ARG A 69 8.38 -3.74 10.34
C ARG A 69 9.26 -2.92 9.40
N THR A 70 9.18 -1.60 9.55
CA THR A 70 10.08 -0.68 8.85
C THR A 70 11.38 -0.54 9.64
N SER A 71 12.32 0.25 9.11
CA SER A 71 13.55 0.57 9.83
C SER A 71 13.32 1.55 11.00
N GLN A 72 12.13 2.13 11.10
CA GLN A 72 11.80 3.07 12.16
C GLN A 72 11.38 2.33 13.43
N GLN A 73 11.86 2.81 14.57
CA GLN A 73 11.55 2.20 15.87
C GLN A 73 10.37 2.93 16.51
N PRO A 74 9.32 2.21 16.94
CA PRO A 74 8.15 2.85 17.55
C PRO A 74 8.45 3.56 18.87
N SER A 75 9.59 3.27 19.50
CA SER A 75 9.98 3.82 20.79
C SER A 75 10.68 5.18 20.73
N LYS A 76 10.82 5.78 19.54
CA LYS A 76 11.45 7.11 19.41
C LYS A 76 10.39 8.19 19.18
N PRO A 77 9.87 8.82 20.24
CA PRO A 77 8.88 9.89 20.07
C PRO A 77 9.43 11.12 19.38
N SER A 78 10.74 11.20 19.16
CA SER A 78 11.40 12.31 18.47
C SER A 78 11.22 12.29 16.94
N GLN A 79 10.68 11.20 16.35
CA GLN A 79 10.42 11.11 14.92
C GLN A 79 9.01 10.59 14.62
N PRO A 80 7.96 11.33 15.04
CA PRO A 80 6.58 10.88 14.84
C PRO A 80 6.14 10.89 13.38
N SER A 81 6.98 11.38 12.46
CA SER A 81 6.66 11.50 11.04
C SER A 81 6.93 10.24 10.21
N GLN A 82 7.54 9.21 10.81
CA GLN A 82 7.91 8.00 10.09
C GLN A 82 7.08 6.80 10.58
N PRO A 83 6.45 6.07 9.67
CA PRO A 83 5.67 4.89 10.07
C PRO A 83 6.58 3.75 10.53
N SER A 84 6.15 3.05 11.60
CA SER A 84 6.88 1.92 12.17
C SER A 84 6.51 0.58 11.53
N PHE A 85 5.36 0.52 10.89
CA PHE A 85 4.84 -0.69 10.26
C PHE A 85 4.25 -0.38 8.90
N LEU A 86 4.46 -1.28 7.97
CA LEU A 86 3.72 -1.36 6.72
C LEU A 86 2.81 -2.58 6.83
N VAL A 87 1.52 -2.40 6.72
CA VAL A 87 0.55 -3.49 6.80
C VAL A 87 -0.14 -3.62 5.46
N HIS A 88 0.07 -4.74 4.78
CA HIS A 88 -0.51 -5.02 3.47
C HIS A 88 -1.73 -5.92 3.64
N MET A 89 -2.88 -5.45 3.18
CA MET A 89 -4.15 -6.14 3.31
C MET A 89 -4.76 -6.44 1.94
N ASP A 90 -5.26 -7.67 1.76
CA ASP A 90 -6.11 -8.03 0.62
C ASP A 90 -7.49 -8.37 1.17
N LEU A 91 -8.45 -7.50 0.93
CA LEU A 91 -9.79 -7.61 1.50
C LEU A 91 -10.77 -8.39 0.61
N TYR A 92 -10.29 -9.00 -0.46
CA TYR A 92 -11.15 -9.68 -1.45
C TYR A 92 -12.10 -10.70 -0.81
N ARG A 93 -11.59 -11.48 0.16
CA ARG A 93 -12.35 -12.56 0.80
C ARG A 93 -13.27 -12.09 1.93
N LEU A 94 -13.17 -10.83 2.32
CA LEU A 94 -14.00 -10.27 3.38
C LEU A 94 -15.34 -9.80 2.82
N HIS A 95 -16.37 -9.81 3.67
CA HIS A 95 -17.72 -9.50 3.25
C HIS A 95 -18.13 -8.05 3.48
N GLY A 96 -17.41 -7.32 4.31
CA GLY A 96 -17.74 -5.94 4.59
C GLY A 96 -16.97 -5.37 5.77
N GLU A 97 -17.43 -4.22 6.26
CA GLU A 97 -16.74 -3.45 7.29
C GLU A 97 -16.50 -4.21 8.59
N ASP A 98 -17.47 -5.01 9.02
CA ASP A 98 -17.34 -5.76 10.27
C ASP A 98 -16.18 -6.76 10.22
N ASP A 99 -16.02 -7.42 9.08
CA ASP A 99 -14.89 -8.34 8.89
C ASP A 99 -13.56 -7.58 8.88
N VAL A 100 -13.54 -6.40 8.28
CA VAL A 100 -12.34 -5.57 8.22
C VAL A 100 -11.95 -5.07 9.62
N ILE A 101 -12.92 -4.66 10.41
CA ILE A 101 -12.68 -4.28 11.81
C ILE A 101 -12.10 -5.47 12.59
N ALA A 102 -12.65 -6.67 12.37
CA ALA A 102 -12.24 -7.86 13.08
C ALA A 102 -10.79 -8.28 12.81
N ILE A 103 -10.22 -7.92 11.66
CA ILE A 103 -8.80 -8.23 11.36
C ILE A 103 -7.82 -7.20 11.94
N GLY A 104 -8.32 -6.16 12.63
CA GLY A 104 -7.47 -5.23 13.38
C GLY A 104 -7.25 -3.88 12.73
N TRP A 105 -8.12 -3.45 11.82
CA TRP A 105 -7.98 -2.19 11.09
C TRP A 105 -7.68 -1.00 12.01
N GLU A 106 -8.50 -0.81 13.03
CA GLU A 106 -8.37 0.32 13.95
C GLU A 106 -7.11 0.24 14.80
N ASP A 107 -6.76 -0.97 15.23
CA ASP A 107 -5.56 -1.18 16.05
C ASP A 107 -4.28 -0.88 15.26
N TYR A 108 -4.22 -1.27 13.99
CA TYR A 108 -3.07 -0.96 13.14
C TYR A 108 -2.91 0.55 12.97
N LEU A 109 -4.00 1.27 12.71
CA LEU A 109 -3.95 2.72 12.58
C LEU A 109 -3.53 3.39 13.89
N ALA A 110 -4.00 2.88 15.02
CA ALA A 110 -3.61 3.41 16.35
C ALA A 110 -2.13 3.22 16.63
N GLN A 111 -1.52 2.18 16.05
CA GLN A 111 -0.08 1.93 16.17
C GLN A 111 0.76 2.76 15.20
N GLY A 112 0.14 3.57 14.38
CA GLY A 112 0.84 4.39 13.41
C GLY A 112 1.27 3.65 12.15
N ALA A 113 0.63 2.53 11.83
CA ALA A 113 0.92 1.78 10.62
C ALA A 113 0.49 2.54 9.36
N VAL A 114 1.19 2.29 8.26
CA VAL A 114 0.69 2.60 6.92
C VAL A 114 -0.06 1.36 6.45
N LEU A 115 -1.32 1.53 6.09
CA LEU A 115 -2.12 0.44 5.53
C LEU A 115 -2.08 0.51 4.00
N VAL A 116 -1.64 -0.56 3.36
CA VAL A 116 -1.71 -0.72 1.90
C VAL A 116 -2.81 -1.74 1.63
N VAL A 117 -3.90 -1.30 1.01
CA VAL A 117 -5.15 -2.03 0.97
C VAL A 117 -5.54 -2.35 -0.47
N GLU A 118 -5.69 -3.65 -0.78
CA GLU A 118 -6.28 -4.11 -2.02
C GLU A 118 -7.75 -4.43 -1.78
N TRP A 119 -8.58 -4.20 -2.78
CA TRP A 119 -10.05 -4.32 -2.67
C TRP A 119 -10.61 -3.38 -1.59
N PRO A 120 -10.29 -2.07 -1.68
CA PRO A 120 -10.68 -1.13 -0.61
C PRO A 120 -12.19 -0.95 -0.45
N GLU A 121 -12.98 -1.28 -1.47
CA GLU A 121 -14.44 -1.20 -1.39
C GLU A 121 -15.02 -2.09 -0.29
N ARG A 122 -14.32 -3.15 0.11
CA ARG A 122 -14.76 -4.00 1.24
C ARG A 122 -14.69 -3.26 2.57
N ALA A 123 -13.84 -2.27 2.68
CA ALA A 123 -13.70 -1.47 3.90
C ALA A 123 -14.73 -0.33 4.00
N GLY A 124 -15.40 -0.01 2.90
CA GLY A 124 -16.51 0.95 2.90
C GLY A 124 -16.19 2.27 3.57
N THR A 125 -16.94 2.60 4.62
CA THR A 125 -16.80 3.86 5.35
C THR A 125 -15.53 3.92 6.22
N LEU A 126 -14.83 2.82 6.40
CA LEU A 126 -13.56 2.80 7.14
C LEU A 126 -12.44 3.51 6.39
N ILE A 127 -12.54 3.60 5.05
CA ILE A 127 -11.56 4.33 4.25
C ILE A 127 -11.66 5.81 4.58
N PRO A 128 -10.60 6.43 5.11
CA PRO A 128 -10.69 7.84 5.47
C PRO A 128 -10.72 8.75 4.23
N PRO A 129 -11.30 9.95 4.36
CA PRO A 129 -11.37 10.87 3.21
C PRO A 129 -10.01 11.33 2.68
N ASP A 130 -8.97 11.25 3.49
CA ASP A 130 -7.60 11.60 3.09
C ASP A 130 -6.79 10.39 2.61
N ALA A 131 -7.43 9.24 2.38
CA ALA A 131 -6.76 8.07 1.85
C ALA A 131 -6.17 8.37 0.47
N ARG A 132 -5.01 7.78 0.22
CA ARG A 132 -4.35 7.89 -1.09
C ARG A 132 -4.82 6.75 -1.97
N HIS A 133 -5.12 7.04 -3.22
CA HIS A 133 -5.57 6.04 -4.18
C HIS A 133 -4.55 5.90 -5.29
N VAL A 134 -4.18 4.67 -5.60
CA VAL A 134 -3.23 4.35 -6.67
C VAL A 134 -3.89 3.33 -7.58
N VAL A 135 -4.07 3.69 -8.85
CA VAL A 135 -4.74 2.85 -9.83
C VAL A 135 -3.73 2.34 -10.84
N PHE A 136 -3.75 1.04 -11.07
CA PHE A 136 -2.82 0.35 -11.98
C PHE A 136 -3.55 -0.16 -13.19
N ARG A 137 -3.00 0.13 -14.38
CA ARG A 137 -3.52 -0.40 -15.64
C ARG A 137 -2.41 -1.05 -16.43
N HIS A 138 -2.69 -2.24 -16.95
CA HIS A 138 -1.81 -2.90 -17.90
C HIS A 138 -2.04 -2.29 -19.29
N LEU A 139 -0.97 -1.83 -19.94
CA LEU A 139 -1.08 -1.27 -21.28
C LEU A 139 -0.84 -2.37 -22.31
N GLU A 140 -1.63 -2.36 -23.40
CA GLU A 140 -1.64 -3.42 -24.40
C GLU A 140 -0.42 -3.43 -25.30
N ASP A 141 0.32 -2.33 -25.39
CA ASP A 141 1.45 -2.17 -26.31
C ASP A 141 2.79 -2.66 -25.77
N GLY A 142 2.80 -3.44 -24.67
CA GLY A 142 4.00 -4.04 -24.12
C GLY A 142 3.69 -4.87 -22.87
N GLU A 143 4.38 -6.00 -22.72
CA GLU A 143 4.13 -6.92 -21.59
C GLU A 143 4.43 -6.31 -20.22
N GLU A 144 5.42 -5.43 -20.14
CA GLU A 144 5.82 -4.80 -18.89
C GLU A 144 5.33 -3.36 -18.74
N ARG A 145 4.63 -2.87 -19.75
CA ARG A 145 4.17 -1.48 -19.74
C ARG A 145 2.93 -1.31 -18.90
N ARG A 146 3.00 -0.38 -17.95
CA ARG A 146 1.91 -0.12 -16.99
C ARG A 146 1.66 1.37 -16.88
N GLN A 147 0.42 1.74 -16.64
CA GLN A 147 0.08 3.09 -16.24
C GLN A 147 -0.27 3.09 -14.76
N ILE A 148 0.34 3.99 -13.99
CA ILE A 148 0.08 4.15 -12.57
C ILE A 148 -0.48 5.55 -12.36
N THR A 149 -1.68 5.62 -11.83
CA THR A 149 -2.38 6.88 -11.57
C THR A 149 -2.48 7.10 -10.08
N PHE A 150 -2.00 8.27 -9.62
CA PHE A 150 -2.07 8.66 -8.22
C PHE A 150 -3.19 9.69 -8.05
N CYS A 151 -4.08 9.44 -7.10
CA CYS A 151 -5.17 10.33 -6.74
C CYS A 151 -5.19 10.54 -5.22
N ASP A 152 -5.26 11.79 -4.81
CA ASP A 152 -5.44 12.14 -3.40
C ASP A 152 -6.92 12.27 -3.05
#